data_9349208c4524a9a675f6682612f6f8d2
#
_entry.id   9349208c4524a9a675f6682612f6f8d2
#
_cell.length_a   1.000
_cell.length_b   1.000
_cell.length_c   1.000
_cell.angle_alpha   90.00
_cell.angle_beta   90.00
_cell.angle_gamma   90.00
#
_symmetry.space_group_name_H-M   'P 1'
#
loop_
_entity.id
_entity.type
_entity.pdbx_description
1 polymer ?
#
loop_
_entity_poly.entity_id
_entity_poly.type
_entity_poly.pdbx_seq_one_letter_code
_entity_poly.pdbx_strand_id
1 'polypeptide(L)'
;MNNRLVQKSKRLLSGIVVAAIATSMLPTLPAVAETGEKYPYTLFAGSSAEGAITVNAGNFCINGNVATNGTIVSSGNMNVNGTKTENAGFDMIYIFDKIDTKYFSGNNVEEHTEDYFLDELNININTPTEVLGEAELTGNININTALKAFEDVTLNGEVKNTNDSVIYSKYGDIVIDSTNVNLNGLVYAPFGSVEVKAMNLNLNNVVIIADSIVLDCPNVNANYSTNAAEFVGTVSEPLNIPKDEWQYMKDENENGLPDFFEDFDNWSKLADTDGDGLPDSIEEYLGSDPDNTDTDGDGLNDYYEVFGTYTDPTKADSDENGVNDGDEDFDEDGLTNLEEFLNNTYPYINDSDNDGLSDGDEVNKYGTDPLVADTDGDGLDDGDEITLGTNPLVQDTDGDGIIDSKEKFQQTYTHKVKNEDCAVTEVIVDMECTGNINKTTSVESVMNTDILCTDVVGLIGEPFEIETTSEFDTATLTFTIDKSKLGETEFANLMFLWYNEEENDFVELETTLDEENSTVSITTTHFSKYMVIDK
;
A
#
# COMPACT_ATOMS: atom_id res chain seq x y z
N MET A 1 19.26 -23.73 8.80
CA MET A 1 17.91 -23.27 9.10
C MET A 1 17.71 -21.83 8.66
N ASN A 2 18.72 -20.96 8.80
CA ASN A 2 18.65 -19.51 8.55
C ASN A 2 18.26 -19.05 7.12
N ASN A 3 18.60 -19.81 6.08
CA ASN A 3 18.22 -19.46 4.70
C ASN A 3 16.73 -19.68 4.35
N ARG A 4 15.95 -20.29 5.22
CA ARG A 4 14.51 -20.50 4.95
C ARG A 4 13.63 -19.37 5.51
N LEU A 5 14.01 -18.75 6.63
CA LEU A 5 13.25 -17.62 7.20
C LEU A 5 13.49 -16.33 6.40
N VAL A 6 14.72 -16.00 6.08
CA VAL A 6 15.07 -14.88 5.19
C VAL A 6 14.54 -15.09 3.76
N GLN A 7 14.41 -16.34 3.28
CA GLN A 7 13.72 -16.61 2.01
C GLN A 7 12.20 -16.63 2.14
N LYS A 8 11.65 -16.89 3.34
CA LYS A 8 10.21 -16.79 3.59
C LYS A 8 9.77 -15.32 3.69
N SER A 9 10.48 -14.48 4.44
CA SER A 9 10.24 -13.04 4.48
C SER A 9 10.40 -12.41 3.08
N LYS A 10 11.46 -12.75 2.33
CA LYS A 10 11.63 -12.30 0.93
C LYS A 10 10.58 -12.83 -0.05
N ARG A 11 9.88 -13.93 0.25
CA ARG A 11 8.76 -14.43 -0.57
C ARG A 11 7.42 -13.82 -0.17
N LEU A 12 7.17 -13.57 1.09
CA LEU A 12 6.09 -12.69 1.53
C LEU A 12 6.20 -11.30 0.85
N LEU A 13 7.41 -10.75 0.82
CA LEU A 13 7.71 -9.43 0.26
C LEU A 13 7.67 -9.35 -1.27
N SER A 14 7.95 -10.40 -2.02
CA SER A 14 7.92 -10.34 -3.49
C SER A 14 6.51 -10.21 -4.09
N GLY A 15 5.46 -10.41 -3.30
CA GLY A 15 4.08 -10.14 -3.66
C GLY A 15 3.55 -8.77 -3.16
N ILE A 16 4.23 -8.14 -2.20
CA ILE A 16 3.71 -7.01 -1.41
C ILE A 16 4.31 -5.64 -1.80
N VAL A 17 5.45 -5.59 -2.47
CA VAL A 17 6.28 -4.38 -2.68
C VAL A 17 5.68 -3.30 -3.62
N VAL A 18 4.43 -3.33 -4.01
CA VAL A 18 3.87 -2.28 -4.92
C VAL A 18 2.70 -1.48 -4.34
N ALA A 19 2.24 -1.73 -3.11
CA ALA A 19 1.00 -1.11 -2.62
C ALA A 19 1.09 -0.28 -1.32
N ALA A 20 2.24 -0.09 -0.70
CA ALA A 20 2.35 0.49 0.63
C ALA A 20 2.95 1.91 0.69
N ILE A 21 2.69 2.78 -0.27
CA ILE A 21 2.85 4.23 -0.08
C ILE A 21 1.55 4.92 -0.46
N ALA A 22 0.58 4.84 0.42
CA ALA A 22 -0.51 5.79 0.51
C ALA A 22 -1.05 5.75 1.94
N THR A 23 -0.36 6.38 2.87
CA THR A 23 -0.95 6.81 4.12
C THR A 23 -1.95 7.91 3.81
N SER A 24 -3.10 7.52 3.33
CA SER A 24 -4.26 8.39 3.38
C SER A 24 -5.15 7.88 4.49
N MET A 25 -5.15 8.65 5.58
CA MET A 25 -6.25 8.78 6.54
C MET A 25 -7.32 7.70 6.35
N LEU A 26 -7.25 6.64 7.14
CA LEU A 26 -8.42 5.81 7.39
C LEU A 26 -9.52 6.79 7.82
N PRO A 27 -10.68 6.81 7.15
CA PRO A 27 -11.81 7.52 7.70
C PRO A 27 -12.02 6.89 9.07
N THR A 28 -11.91 7.71 10.12
CA THR A 28 -12.34 7.32 11.46
C THR A 28 -13.77 6.84 11.31
N LEU A 29 -13.98 5.53 11.45
CA LEU A 29 -15.31 4.96 11.55
C LEU A 29 -16.05 5.78 12.62
N PRO A 30 -17.27 6.20 12.38
CA PRO A 30 -18.07 6.81 13.44
C PRO A 30 -18.11 5.75 14.55
N ALA A 31 -17.62 6.12 15.74
CA ALA A 31 -17.74 5.30 16.92
C ALA A 31 -19.20 4.88 17.03
N VAL A 32 -19.50 3.63 16.75
CA VAL A 32 -20.84 3.07 16.95
C VAL A 32 -21.02 3.08 18.45
N ALA A 33 -21.95 3.91 18.92
CA ALA A 33 -22.21 4.12 20.32
C ALA A 33 -22.55 2.77 20.98
N GLU A 34 -22.08 2.56 22.20
CA GLU A 34 -22.50 1.51 23.13
C GLU A 34 -24.00 1.63 23.42
N THR A 35 -24.82 1.20 22.50
CA THR A 35 -26.24 0.97 22.74
C THR A 35 -26.53 -0.43 22.26
N GLY A 36 -27.22 -1.24 23.03
CA GLY A 36 -27.59 -2.61 22.69
C GLY A 36 -28.48 -2.68 21.44
N GLU A 37 -27.96 -2.21 20.31
CA GLU A 37 -28.60 -2.26 19.01
C GLU A 37 -28.47 -3.66 18.45
N LYS A 38 -29.53 -4.09 17.77
CA LYS A 38 -29.62 -5.39 17.15
C LYS A 38 -28.89 -5.35 15.82
N TYR A 39 -28.27 -6.46 15.43
CA TYR A 39 -27.72 -6.62 14.09
C TYR A 39 -28.79 -6.33 13.03
N PRO A 40 -28.59 -5.37 12.13
CA PRO A 40 -29.69 -4.84 11.32
C PRO A 40 -30.06 -5.68 10.09
N TYR A 41 -29.24 -6.69 9.71
CA TYR A 41 -29.38 -7.39 8.44
C TYR A 41 -29.94 -8.80 8.57
N THR A 42 -30.76 -9.20 7.57
CA THR A 42 -31.23 -10.58 7.37
C THR A 42 -30.14 -11.39 6.65
N LEU A 43 -29.52 -10.78 5.64
CA LEU A 43 -28.40 -11.33 4.87
C LEU A 43 -27.27 -10.31 4.87
N PHE A 44 -26.06 -10.76 5.18
CA PHE A 44 -24.86 -9.98 5.05
C PHE A 44 -23.73 -10.82 4.44
N ALA A 45 -23.11 -10.32 3.36
CA ALA A 45 -21.92 -10.91 2.76
C ALA A 45 -20.73 -9.96 2.86
N GLY A 46 -19.63 -10.42 3.41
CA GLY A 46 -18.42 -9.64 3.68
C GLY A 46 -17.55 -9.40 2.45
N SER A 47 -17.61 -10.29 1.45
CA SER A 47 -16.80 -10.17 0.23
C SER A 47 -17.09 -8.91 -0.56
N SER A 48 -16.03 -8.27 -1.08
CA SER A 48 -16.11 -7.14 -2.01
C SER A 48 -16.29 -7.55 -3.48
N ALA A 49 -16.40 -8.86 -3.77
CA ALA A 49 -16.52 -9.39 -5.11
C ALA A 49 -17.86 -9.07 -5.79
N GLU A 50 -17.87 -9.10 -7.12
CA GLU A 50 -19.11 -9.06 -7.88
C GLU A 50 -19.94 -10.32 -7.59
N GLY A 51 -21.20 -10.13 -7.18
CA GLY A 51 -22.09 -11.25 -6.84
C GLY A 51 -21.83 -11.86 -5.46
N ALA A 52 -21.23 -11.13 -4.52
CA ALA A 52 -21.06 -11.59 -3.13
C ALA A 52 -22.38 -12.06 -2.50
N ILE A 53 -23.52 -11.48 -2.92
CA ILE A 53 -24.84 -12.11 -2.74
C ILE A 53 -25.41 -12.43 -4.12
N THR A 54 -25.58 -13.71 -4.41
CA THR A 54 -26.19 -14.21 -5.65
C THR A 54 -27.50 -14.91 -5.36
N VAL A 55 -28.59 -14.50 -6.05
CA VAL A 55 -29.91 -15.06 -5.89
C VAL A 55 -30.43 -15.55 -7.22
N ASN A 56 -30.44 -16.86 -7.42
CA ASN A 56 -31.00 -17.53 -8.60
C ASN A 56 -32.43 -17.97 -8.33
N ALA A 57 -33.36 -17.02 -8.22
CA ALA A 57 -34.75 -17.28 -7.91
C ALA A 57 -35.70 -16.56 -8.88
N GLY A 58 -36.83 -17.19 -9.21
CA GLY A 58 -37.86 -16.55 -10.02
C GLY A 58 -38.55 -15.38 -9.29
N ASN A 59 -38.81 -15.56 -7.98
CA ASN A 59 -39.31 -14.53 -7.09
C ASN A 59 -38.58 -14.64 -5.75
N PHE A 60 -38.01 -13.56 -5.32
CA PHE A 60 -37.30 -13.44 -4.05
C PHE A 60 -37.87 -12.27 -3.24
N CYS A 61 -38.38 -12.56 -2.05
CA CYS A 61 -38.91 -11.54 -1.15
C CYS A 61 -38.19 -11.62 0.20
N ILE A 62 -37.59 -10.51 0.62
CA ILE A 62 -36.99 -10.36 1.93
C ILE A 62 -37.73 -9.31 2.73
N ASN A 63 -38.19 -9.70 3.94
CA ASN A 63 -38.71 -8.79 4.96
C ASN A 63 -37.57 -8.50 5.96
N GLY A 64 -36.70 -7.53 5.65
CA GLY A 64 -35.52 -7.14 6.39
C GLY A 64 -34.49 -6.48 5.50
N ASN A 65 -33.38 -6.11 6.09
CA ASN A 65 -32.28 -5.45 5.37
C ASN A 65 -31.31 -6.47 4.77
N VAL A 66 -30.69 -6.09 3.67
CA VAL A 66 -29.65 -6.86 2.99
C VAL A 66 -28.46 -5.95 2.74
N ALA A 67 -27.26 -6.38 3.08
CA ALA A 67 -26.04 -5.65 2.78
C ALA A 67 -24.93 -6.57 2.30
N THR A 68 -24.01 -6.01 1.52
CA THR A 68 -22.77 -6.66 1.10
C THR A 68 -21.70 -5.62 0.81
N ASN A 69 -20.44 -5.99 1.01
CA ASN A 69 -19.30 -5.18 0.60
C ASN A 69 -19.07 -5.25 -0.92
N GLY A 70 -19.55 -6.28 -1.60
CA GLY A 70 -19.58 -6.41 -3.05
C GLY A 70 -20.92 -6.01 -3.66
N THR A 71 -21.34 -6.75 -4.67
CA THR A 71 -22.61 -6.52 -5.37
C THR A 71 -23.62 -7.64 -5.14
N ILE A 72 -24.90 -7.33 -5.37
CA ILE A 72 -26.00 -8.28 -5.31
C ILE A 72 -26.47 -8.60 -6.72
N VAL A 73 -26.33 -9.85 -7.13
CA VAL A 73 -26.78 -10.35 -8.44
C VAL A 73 -28.06 -11.17 -8.27
N SER A 74 -29.06 -10.91 -9.10
CA SER A 74 -30.32 -11.68 -9.09
C SER A 74 -30.75 -12.03 -10.50
N SER A 75 -31.09 -13.30 -10.75
CA SER A 75 -31.62 -13.76 -12.04
C SER A 75 -33.14 -13.51 -12.22
N GLY A 76 -33.86 -13.12 -11.17
CA GLY A 76 -35.28 -12.86 -11.18
C GLY A 76 -35.70 -11.60 -10.44
N ASN A 77 -36.98 -11.55 -10.05
CA ASN A 77 -37.50 -10.40 -9.31
C ASN A 77 -37.08 -10.48 -7.83
N MET A 78 -36.20 -9.58 -7.42
CA MET A 78 -35.81 -9.42 -6.02
C MET A 78 -36.57 -8.26 -5.38
N ASN A 79 -37.38 -8.57 -4.38
CA ASN A 79 -38.13 -7.58 -3.62
C ASN A 79 -37.63 -7.55 -2.16
N VAL A 80 -37.01 -6.45 -1.76
CA VAL A 80 -36.51 -6.23 -0.40
C VAL A 80 -37.41 -5.21 0.31
N ASN A 81 -38.18 -5.68 1.30
CA ASN A 81 -38.99 -4.82 2.17
C ASN A 81 -38.13 -4.30 3.34
N GLY A 82 -37.09 -3.53 3.02
CA GLY A 82 -36.06 -3.00 3.90
C GLY A 82 -35.04 -2.23 3.09
N THR A 83 -33.82 -2.08 3.61
CA THR A 83 -32.70 -1.47 2.87
C THR A 83 -31.94 -2.52 2.07
N LYS A 84 -31.49 -2.13 0.87
CA LYS A 84 -30.52 -2.87 0.07
C LYS A 84 -29.26 -2.02 -0.03
N THR A 85 -28.13 -2.51 0.49
CA THR A 85 -26.86 -1.79 0.49
C THR A 85 -25.81 -2.65 -0.22
N GLU A 86 -25.20 -2.09 -1.27
CA GLU A 86 -24.07 -2.68 -2.01
C GLU A 86 -22.83 -1.82 -1.83
N ASN A 87 -21.65 -2.41 -1.92
CA ASN A 87 -20.36 -1.75 -1.69
C ASN A 87 -20.37 -1.01 -0.34
N ALA A 88 -20.84 -1.69 0.69
CA ALA A 88 -21.12 -1.08 1.98
C ALA A 88 -19.87 -0.64 2.76
N GLY A 89 -18.75 -1.32 2.54
CA GLY A 89 -17.51 -1.09 3.29
C GLY A 89 -17.68 -1.39 4.78
N PHE A 90 -18.49 -2.40 5.13
CA PHE A 90 -18.68 -2.81 6.52
C PHE A 90 -17.73 -3.94 6.89
N ASP A 91 -17.15 -3.89 8.09
CA ASP A 91 -16.38 -5.00 8.60
C ASP A 91 -17.24 -6.24 8.82
N MET A 92 -16.65 -7.42 8.58
CA MET A 92 -17.25 -8.68 8.97
C MET A 92 -17.39 -8.69 10.51
N ILE A 93 -18.52 -9.17 11.02
CA ILE A 93 -18.73 -9.31 12.46
C ILE A 93 -18.30 -10.70 12.91
N TYR A 94 -17.26 -10.73 13.70
CA TYR A 94 -16.76 -11.95 14.35
C TYR A 94 -17.36 -12.09 15.74
N ILE A 95 -17.98 -13.25 16.02
CA ILE A 95 -18.69 -13.54 17.26
C ILE A 95 -18.40 -14.96 17.76
N PHE A 96 -17.18 -15.45 17.51
CA PHE A 96 -16.77 -16.81 17.85
C PHE A 96 -16.98 -17.10 19.34
N ASP A 97 -16.46 -16.26 20.21
CA ASP A 97 -16.56 -16.42 21.65
C ASP A 97 -17.99 -16.36 22.17
N LYS A 98 -18.86 -15.56 21.55
CA LYS A 98 -20.28 -15.54 21.88
C LYS A 98 -20.99 -16.84 21.57
N ILE A 99 -20.68 -17.43 20.40
CA ILE A 99 -21.24 -18.72 19.97
C ILE A 99 -20.71 -19.81 20.90
N ASP A 100 -19.40 -19.85 21.10
CA ASP A 100 -18.73 -20.88 21.89
C ASP A 100 -19.16 -20.79 23.36
N THR A 101 -19.21 -19.61 23.94
CA THR A 101 -19.70 -19.42 25.32
C THR A 101 -21.15 -19.86 25.47
N LYS A 102 -22.02 -19.57 24.51
CA LYS A 102 -23.46 -19.90 24.60
C LYS A 102 -23.74 -21.39 24.41
N TYR A 103 -23.08 -22.03 23.45
CA TYR A 103 -23.45 -23.38 23.01
C TYR A 103 -22.41 -24.44 23.38
N PHE A 104 -21.12 -24.10 23.44
CA PHE A 104 -20.03 -25.09 23.54
C PHE A 104 -19.23 -25.05 24.86
N SER A 105 -19.43 -24.05 25.74
CA SER A 105 -18.70 -23.96 27.02
C SER A 105 -19.18 -24.92 28.13
N GLY A 106 -20.18 -25.75 27.87
CA GLY A 106 -20.79 -26.66 28.86
C GLY A 106 -20.27 -28.10 28.82
N ASN A 107 -20.55 -28.87 29.86
CA ASN A 107 -20.17 -30.32 29.96
C ASN A 107 -21.06 -31.24 29.10
N ASN A 108 -21.91 -30.72 28.23
CA ASN A 108 -22.89 -31.49 27.44
C ASN A 108 -22.78 -31.10 25.97
N VAL A 109 -21.56 -31.15 25.42
CA VAL A 109 -21.24 -30.96 24.01
C VAL A 109 -20.89 -32.33 23.45
N GLU A 110 -21.37 -32.63 22.26
CA GLU A 110 -20.96 -33.78 21.47
C GLU A 110 -19.79 -33.37 20.60
N GLU A 111 -18.60 -33.86 20.89
CA GLU A 111 -17.35 -33.50 20.21
C GLU A 111 -16.90 -34.63 19.28
N HIS A 112 -16.57 -34.25 18.03
CA HIS A 112 -15.98 -35.11 17.02
C HIS A 112 -14.62 -34.54 16.63
N THR A 113 -13.55 -35.30 16.85
CA THR A 113 -12.15 -34.90 16.59
C THR A 113 -11.68 -35.19 15.16
N GLU A 114 -12.56 -35.74 14.35
CA GLU A 114 -12.38 -36.06 12.94
C GLU A 114 -13.68 -35.65 12.19
N ASP A 115 -13.69 -35.77 10.88
CA ASP A 115 -14.87 -35.50 10.07
C ASP A 115 -16.08 -36.31 10.56
N TYR A 116 -17.23 -35.67 10.51
CA TYR A 116 -18.47 -36.24 11.01
C TYR A 116 -19.46 -36.49 9.87
N PHE A 117 -19.55 -37.74 9.43
CA PHE A 117 -20.43 -38.16 8.34
C PHE A 117 -21.60 -38.98 8.86
N LEU A 118 -22.83 -38.48 8.66
CA LEU A 118 -24.07 -39.21 8.94
C LEU A 118 -24.93 -39.32 7.69
N ASP A 119 -25.29 -40.56 7.34
CA ASP A 119 -26.29 -40.86 6.31
C ASP A 119 -27.44 -41.67 6.94
N GLU A 120 -28.41 -40.98 7.49
CA GLU A 120 -29.52 -41.58 8.24
C GLU A 120 -30.87 -40.97 7.81
N LEU A 121 -31.93 -41.75 7.87
CA LEU A 121 -33.28 -41.28 7.48
C LEU A 121 -33.76 -40.07 8.28
N ASN A 122 -33.41 -39.99 9.57
CA ASN A 122 -33.74 -38.85 10.43
C ASN A 122 -32.58 -38.52 11.35
N ILE A 123 -32.02 -37.36 11.22
CA ILE A 123 -30.95 -36.82 12.04
C ILE A 123 -31.51 -35.71 12.93
N ASN A 124 -31.26 -35.80 14.24
CA ASN A 124 -31.69 -34.79 15.20
C ASN A 124 -30.51 -34.30 16.05
N ILE A 125 -30.07 -33.11 15.81
CA ILE A 125 -29.03 -32.42 16.61
C ILE A 125 -29.75 -31.73 17.79
N ASN A 126 -29.80 -32.40 18.92
CA ASN A 126 -30.44 -31.93 20.17
C ASN A 126 -29.41 -31.53 21.24
N THR A 127 -28.16 -31.89 21.06
CA THR A 127 -27.02 -31.51 21.85
C THR A 127 -26.14 -30.64 20.99
N PRO A 128 -25.50 -29.56 21.49
CA PRO A 128 -24.52 -28.82 20.71
C PRO A 128 -23.43 -29.79 20.23
N THR A 129 -23.22 -29.81 18.91
CA THR A 129 -22.31 -30.74 18.26
C THR A 129 -21.18 -29.93 17.62
N GLU A 130 -19.96 -30.24 18.05
CA GLU A 130 -18.73 -29.62 17.52
C GLU A 130 -17.91 -30.67 16.77
N VAL A 131 -17.46 -30.29 15.56
CA VAL A 131 -16.68 -31.14 14.67
C VAL A 131 -15.39 -30.41 14.32
N LEU A 132 -14.22 -30.99 14.59
CA LEU A 132 -12.92 -30.39 14.28
C LEU A 132 -12.51 -30.50 12.80
N GLY A 133 -13.32 -31.13 11.96
CA GLY A 133 -13.17 -31.24 10.52
C GLY A 133 -14.47 -30.82 9.81
N GLU A 134 -14.80 -31.57 8.74
CA GLU A 134 -16.05 -31.40 7.99
C GLU A 134 -17.24 -32.08 8.65
N ALA A 135 -18.41 -31.49 8.57
CA ALA A 135 -19.67 -32.11 8.97
C ALA A 135 -20.56 -32.34 7.75
N GLU A 136 -20.76 -33.60 7.35
CA GLU A 136 -21.69 -33.96 6.28
C GLU A 136 -22.86 -34.77 6.80
N LEU A 137 -24.06 -34.23 6.68
CA LEU A 137 -25.30 -34.87 7.14
C LEU A 137 -26.23 -35.10 5.96
N THR A 138 -26.68 -36.36 5.76
CA THR A 138 -27.62 -36.73 4.68
C THR A 138 -28.89 -37.35 5.23
N GLY A 139 -30.05 -36.78 4.95
CA GLY A 139 -31.37 -37.28 5.39
C GLY A 139 -32.34 -36.20 5.79
N ASN A 140 -33.27 -36.50 6.71
CA ASN A 140 -34.16 -35.50 7.32
C ASN A 140 -33.46 -34.90 8.54
N ILE A 141 -32.90 -33.72 8.38
CA ILE A 141 -32.01 -33.07 9.36
C ILE A 141 -32.81 -32.04 10.17
N ASN A 142 -32.79 -32.20 11.49
CA ASN A 142 -33.40 -31.25 12.43
C ASN A 142 -32.31 -30.75 13.38
N ILE A 143 -31.94 -29.47 13.29
CA ILE A 143 -30.97 -28.83 14.17
C ILE A 143 -31.73 -28.01 15.20
N ASN A 144 -31.78 -28.50 16.44
CA ASN A 144 -32.55 -27.90 17.52
C ASN A 144 -31.68 -27.05 18.47
N THR A 145 -30.35 -27.05 18.29
CA THR A 145 -29.38 -26.32 19.09
C THR A 145 -28.28 -25.76 18.20
N ALA A 146 -27.03 -26.21 18.32
CA ALA A 146 -25.94 -25.75 17.50
C ALA A 146 -25.22 -26.92 16.80
N LEU A 147 -24.87 -26.71 15.54
CA LEU A 147 -23.91 -27.54 14.79
C LEU A 147 -22.76 -26.62 14.38
N LYS A 148 -21.54 -26.94 14.81
CA LYS A 148 -20.30 -26.24 14.47
C LYS A 148 -19.35 -27.21 13.79
N ALA A 149 -18.79 -26.83 12.67
CA ALA A 149 -17.60 -27.44 12.09
C ALA A 149 -16.47 -26.42 11.99
N PHE A 150 -15.24 -26.89 12.05
CA PHE A 150 -14.06 -26.04 11.79
C PHE A 150 -13.86 -25.85 10.29
N GLU A 151 -14.19 -26.86 9.51
CA GLU A 151 -14.19 -26.83 8.04
C GLU A 151 -15.65 -26.73 7.53
N ASP A 152 -15.98 -27.41 6.45
CA ASP A 152 -17.27 -27.28 5.78
C ASP A 152 -18.42 -27.93 6.56
N VAL A 153 -19.60 -27.36 6.42
CA VAL A 153 -20.89 -27.95 6.83
C VAL A 153 -21.71 -28.27 5.59
N THR A 154 -21.86 -29.54 5.29
CA THR A 154 -22.68 -30.02 4.17
C THR A 154 -23.96 -30.69 4.65
N LEU A 155 -25.14 -30.19 4.25
CA LEU A 155 -26.46 -30.70 4.62
C LEU A 155 -27.22 -31.15 3.38
N ASN A 156 -27.37 -32.47 3.22
CA ASN A 156 -28.04 -33.10 2.07
C ASN A 156 -29.40 -33.69 2.47
N GLY A 157 -30.48 -33.14 1.97
CA GLY A 157 -31.84 -33.65 2.25
C GLY A 157 -32.78 -32.60 2.87
N GLU A 158 -33.87 -33.02 3.59
CA GLU A 158 -34.75 -32.05 4.22
C GLU A 158 -34.07 -31.40 5.44
N VAL A 159 -33.89 -30.08 5.41
CA VAL A 159 -33.20 -29.33 6.50
C VAL A 159 -34.19 -28.45 7.24
N LYS A 160 -34.21 -28.56 8.56
CA LYS A 160 -34.95 -27.69 9.49
C LYS A 160 -34.13 -27.36 10.70
N ASN A 161 -34.16 -26.11 11.10
CA ASN A 161 -33.57 -25.69 12.37
C ASN A 161 -34.53 -24.78 13.17
N THR A 162 -34.23 -24.58 14.45
CA THR A 162 -35.09 -23.79 15.37
C THR A 162 -34.63 -22.34 15.44
N ASN A 163 -35.51 -21.46 15.97
CA ASN A 163 -35.21 -20.01 16.08
C ASN A 163 -33.98 -19.66 16.95
N ASP A 164 -33.60 -20.54 17.86
CA ASP A 164 -32.45 -20.35 18.77
C ASP A 164 -31.27 -21.25 18.39
N SER A 165 -31.29 -21.85 17.20
CA SER A 165 -30.20 -22.71 16.72
C SER A 165 -29.16 -21.92 15.92
N VAL A 166 -27.98 -22.53 15.82
CA VAL A 166 -26.86 -22.04 15.01
C VAL A 166 -26.37 -23.15 14.09
N ILE A 167 -26.18 -22.81 12.81
CA ILE A 167 -25.40 -23.61 11.86
C ILE A 167 -24.16 -22.79 11.59
N TYR A 168 -23.01 -23.34 11.92
CA TYR A 168 -21.78 -22.58 11.96
C TYR A 168 -20.61 -23.36 11.32
N SER A 169 -19.97 -22.77 10.32
CA SER A 169 -18.64 -23.16 9.85
C SER A 169 -17.65 -22.10 10.31
N LYS A 170 -16.58 -22.49 11.00
CA LYS A 170 -15.61 -21.54 11.55
C LYS A 170 -14.69 -20.99 10.44
N TYR A 171 -14.19 -21.86 9.57
CA TYR A 171 -13.20 -21.52 8.54
C TYR A 171 -13.62 -21.93 7.11
N GLY A 172 -14.65 -22.76 6.96
CA GLY A 172 -15.12 -23.29 5.68
C GLY A 172 -16.48 -22.78 5.27
N ASP A 173 -17.07 -23.49 4.32
CA ASP A 173 -18.35 -23.17 3.70
C ASP A 173 -19.53 -23.85 4.41
N ILE A 174 -20.74 -23.34 4.22
CA ILE A 174 -21.99 -24.03 4.56
C ILE A 174 -22.75 -24.30 3.26
N VAL A 175 -22.86 -25.58 2.89
CA VAL A 175 -23.56 -26.02 1.69
C VAL A 175 -24.83 -26.78 2.07
N ILE A 176 -25.99 -26.35 1.58
CA ILE A 176 -27.28 -27.00 1.79
C ILE A 176 -27.89 -27.38 0.46
N ASP A 177 -27.88 -28.68 0.13
CA ASP A 177 -28.50 -29.21 -1.10
C ASP A 177 -29.72 -30.06 -0.74
N SER A 178 -30.94 -29.55 -1.00
CA SER A 178 -32.16 -30.12 -0.48
C SER A 178 -33.39 -29.82 -1.35
N THR A 179 -34.38 -30.67 -1.26
CA THR A 179 -35.69 -30.35 -1.83
C THR A 179 -36.48 -29.35 -0.99
N ASN A 180 -36.38 -29.44 0.33
CA ASN A 180 -37.11 -28.55 1.24
C ASN A 180 -36.20 -28.08 2.37
N VAL A 181 -36.00 -26.77 2.44
CA VAL A 181 -35.15 -26.11 3.45
C VAL A 181 -36.01 -25.12 4.24
N ASN A 182 -35.97 -25.23 5.58
CA ASN A 182 -36.61 -24.27 6.47
C ASN A 182 -35.54 -23.81 7.50
N LEU A 183 -34.90 -22.66 7.25
CA LEU A 183 -33.90 -22.10 8.12
C LEU A 183 -34.48 -21.02 9.05
N ASN A 184 -34.08 -21.11 10.30
CA ASN A 184 -34.35 -20.15 11.37
C ASN A 184 -33.07 -19.90 12.17
N GLY A 185 -33.03 -18.87 13.01
CA GLY A 185 -31.87 -18.60 13.86
C GLY A 185 -30.68 -18.01 13.11
N LEU A 186 -29.46 -18.48 13.40
CA LEU A 186 -28.24 -17.98 12.81
C LEU A 186 -27.59 -19.00 11.87
N VAL A 187 -27.18 -18.57 10.70
CA VAL A 187 -26.28 -19.30 9.78
C VAL A 187 -25.04 -18.44 9.61
N TYR A 188 -23.89 -19.00 9.97
CA TYR A 188 -22.67 -18.20 10.15
C TYR A 188 -21.45 -18.89 9.55
N ALA A 189 -20.85 -18.28 8.51
CA ALA A 189 -19.64 -18.75 7.85
C ALA A 189 -18.77 -17.54 7.48
N PRO A 190 -18.10 -16.91 8.45
CA PRO A 190 -17.46 -15.60 8.23
C PRO A 190 -16.22 -15.64 7.32
N PHE A 191 -15.57 -16.79 7.18
CA PHE A 191 -14.45 -16.99 6.26
C PHE A 191 -14.84 -17.76 5.00
N GLY A 192 -16.07 -18.26 4.92
CA GLY A 192 -16.57 -19.06 3.81
C GLY A 192 -17.89 -18.59 3.25
N SER A 193 -18.41 -19.35 2.30
CA SER A 193 -19.70 -19.10 1.66
C SER A 193 -20.86 -19.81 2.36
N VAL A 194 -22.07 -19.26 2.18
CA VAL A 194 -23.32 -19.97 2.45
C VAL A 194 -24.01 -20.22 1.13
N GLU A 195 -24.01 -21.47 0.67
CA GLU A 195 -24.69 -21.89 -0.55
C GLU A 195 -25.93 -22.73 -0.25
N VAL A 196 -27.10 -22.30 -0.72
CA VAL A 196 -28.36 -23.03 -0.54
C VAL A 196 -28.97 -23.35 -1.90
N LYS A 197 -29.03 -24.63 -2.25
CA LYS A 197 -29.72 -25.18 -3.41
C LYS A 197 -31.01 -25.86 -2.93
N ALA A 198 -32.20 -25.36 -3.33
CA ALA A 198 -33.44 -25.92 -2.88
C ALA A 198 -34.58 -25.77 -3.91
N MET A 199 -35.52 -26.71 -3.93
CA MET A 199 -36.78 -26.51 -4.65
C MET A 199 -37.75 -25.60 -3.86
N ASN A 200 -37.74 -25.73 -2.53
CA ASN A 200 -38.51 -24.88 -1.63
C ASN A 200 -37.61 -24.39 -0.49
N LEU A 201 -37.40 -23.08 -0.44
CA LEU A 201 -36.59 -22.43 0.58
C LEU A 201 -37.45 -21.44 1.39
N ASN A 202 -37.53 -21.68 2.70
CA ASN A 202 -38.13 -20.77 3.66
C ASN A 202 -37.07 -20.33 4.66
N LEU A 203 -36.75 -19.06 4.65
CA LEU A 203 -35.86 -18.40 5.58
C LEU A 203 -36.70 -17.62 6.61
N ASN A 204 -37.22 -18.32 7.60
CA ASN A 204 -38.13 -17.75 8.60
C ASN A 204 -37.35 -17.39 9.87
N ASN A 205 -37.36 -16.11 10.25
CA ASN A 205 -36.62 -15.64 11.42
C ASN A 205 -35.12 -16.01 11.38
N VAL A 206 -34.44 -15.68 10.28
CA VAL A 206 -33.05 -16.02 10.04
C VAL A 206 -32.17 -14.77 9.97
N VAL A 207 -30.93 -14.93 10.39
CA VAL A 207 -29.79 -14.06 10.04
C VAL A 207 -28.74 -14.94 9.36
N ILE A 208 -28.26 -14.56 8.21
CA ILE A 208 -27.15 -15.22 7.50
C ILE A 208 -26.00 -14.23 7.38
N ILE A 209 -24.83 -14.63 7.86
CA ILE A 209 -23.58 -13.89 7.80
C ILE A 209 -22.52 -14.81 7.20
N ALA A 210 -21.92 -14.40 6.08
CA ALA A 210 -20.91 -15.19 5.38
C ALA A 210 -19.99 -14.26 4.57
N ASP A 211 -18.86 -14.77 4.09
CA ASP A 211 -18.07 -14.05 3.10
C ASP A 211 -18.86 -13.87 1.81
N SER A 212 -19.52 -14.93 1.32
CA SER A 212 -20.45 -14.82 0.22
C SER A 212 -21.73 -15.65 0.43
N ILE A 213 -22.84 -15.28 -0.24
CA ILE A 213 -24.14 -15.95 -0.10
C ILE A 213 -24.70 -16.28 -1.47
N VAL A 214 -24.99 -17.55 -1.72
CA VAL A 214 -25.63 -18.05 -2.95
C VAL A 214 -26.94 -18.74 -2.60
N LEU A 215 -28.06 -18.22 -3.09
CA LEU A 215 -29.38 -18.82 -2.94
C LEU A 215 -29.90 -19.24 -4.31
N ASP A 216 -29.91 -20.54 -4.58
CA ASP A 216 -30.37 -21.16 -5.84
C ASP A 216 -31.69 -21.92 -5.62
N CYS A 217 -32.78 -21.26 -5.86
CA CYS A 217 -34.11 -21.84 -5.68
C CYS A 217 -35.21 -21.06 -6.42
N PRO A 218 -36.27 -21.71 -6.90
CA PRO A 218 -37.34 -21.05 -7.67
C PRO A 218 -38.06 -19.92 -6.93
N ASN A 219 -38.27 -20.09 -5.61
CA ASN A 219 -38.96 -19.10 -4.77
C ASN A 219 -38.33 -19.03 -3.39
N VAL A 220 -38.04 -17.83 -2.92
CA VAL A 220 -37.47 -17.57 -1.59
C VAL A 220 -38.33 -16.54 -0.87
N ASN A 221 -38.69 -16.85 0.38
CA ASN A 221 -39.20 -15.87 1.34
C ASN A 221 -38.28 -15.81 2.54
N ALA A 222 -37.76 -14.66 2.84
CA ALA A 222 -36.88 -14.45 3.98
C ALA A 222 -37.48 -13.43 4.96
N ASN A 223 -37.46 -13.75 6.24
CA ASN A 223 -37.87 -12.88 7.32
C ASN A 223 -36.78 -12.71 8.34
N TYR A 224 -36.54 -11.49 8.78
CA TYR A 224 -35.57 -11.11 9.77
C TYR A 224 -35.83 -11.75 11.14
N SER A 225 -34.77 -12.28 11.77
CA SER A 225 -34.80 -12.82 13.12
C SER A 225 -34.37 -11.81 14.16
N THR A 226 -35.29 -11.42 15.05
CA THR A 226 -34.93 -10.55 16.19
C THR A 226 -34.06 -11.25 17.23
N ASN A 227 -34.24 -12.56 17.46
CA ASN A 227 -33.47 -13.32 18.43
C ASN A 227 -32.02 -13.51 17.98
N ALA A 228 -31.78 -13.93 16.73
CA ALA A 228 -30.44 -14.06 16.18
C ALA A 228 -29.74 -12.70 16.11
N ALA A 229 -30.45 -11.64 15.73
CA ALA A 229 -29.91 -10.30 15.65
C ALA A 229 -29.53 -9.69 17.02
N GLU A 230 -30.30 -9.97 18.05
CA GLU A 230 -29.95 -9.60 19.44
C GLU A 230 -28.71 -10.37 19.92
N PHE A 231 -28.58 -11.61 19.51
CA PHE A 231 -27.43 -12.45 19.85
C PHE A 231 -26.15 -11.98 19.13
N VAL A 232 -26.22 -11.68 17.84
CA VAL A 232 -25.08 -11.16 17.06
C VAL A 232 -24.63 -9.81 17.62
N GLY A 233 -25.55 -8.86 17.81
CA GLY A 233 -25.21 -7.49 18.25
C GLY A 233 -24.52 -6.68 17.15
N THR A 234 -23.81 -5.62 17.51
CA THR A 234 -23.16 -4.68 16.58
C THR A 234 -21.67 -4.50 16.82
N VAL A 235 -21.08 -5.23 17.75
CA VAL A 235 -19.65 -5.13 18.11
C VAL A 235 -18.94 -6.41 17.67
N SER A 236 -17.95 -6.28 16.82
CA SER A 236 -16.98 -7.34 16.53
C SER A 236 -15.98 -7.44 17.67
N GLU A 237 -15.59 -8.63 18.01
CA GLU A 237 -14.45 -8.87 18.90
C GLU A 237 -13.17 -8.95 18.05
N PRO A 238 -12.00 -8.52 18.56
CA PRO A 238 -10.73 -8.78 17.89
C PRO A 238 -10.58 -10.28 17.66
N LEU A 239 -10.06 -10.65 16.50
CA LEU A 239 -9.84 -12.04 16.18
C LEU A 239 -8.53 -12.52 16.83
N ASN A 240 -8.64 -13.49 17.70
CA ASN A 240 -7.52 -14.31 18.11
C ASN A 240 -7.72 -15.71 17.53
N ILE A 241 -6.91 -16.10 16.54
CA ILE A 241 -6.97 -17.39 15.85
C ILE A 241 -5.72 -18.18 16.23
N PRO A 242 -5.86 -19.19 17.11
CA PRO A 242 -4.72 -20.00 17.55
C PRO A 242 -4.04 -20.71 16.37
N LYS A 243 -2.71 -20.82 16.43
CA LYS A 243 -1.90 -21.42 15.36
C LYS A 243 -2.26 -22.90 15.07
N ASP A 244 -2.76 -23.62 16.03
CA ASP A 244 -3.21 -25.02 15.86
C ASP A 244 -4.52 -25.12 15.04
N GLU A 245 -5.26 -24.03 14.91
CA GLU A 245 -6.45 -23.95 14.06
C GLU A 245 -6.13 -23.57 12.61
N TRP A 246 -4.93 -23.06 12.29
CA TRP A 246 -4.55 -22.64 10.93
C TRP A 246 -4.66 -23.75 9.88
N GLN A 247 -4.52 -25.01 10.32
CA GLN A 247 -4.69 -26.17 9.44
C GLN A 247 -6.10 -26.29 8.82
N TYR A 248 -7.09 -25.60 9.38
CA TYR A 248 -8.48 -25.57 8.89
C TYR A 248 -8.76 -24.35 8.00
N MET A 249 -7.79 -23.43 7.87
CA MET A 249 -7.92 -22.23 7.04
C MET A 249 -7.31 -22.46 5.67
N LYS A 250 -7.80 -21.69 4.71
CA LYS A 250 -7.30 -21.72 3.33
C LYS A 250 -5.87 -21.19 3.25
N ASP A 251 -4.96 -21.96 2.65
CA ASP A 251 -3.57 -21.63 2.35
C ASP A 251 -3.27 -22.13 0.93
N GLU A 252 -3.59 -21.31 -0.09
CA GLU A 252 -3.49 -21.72 -1.51
C GLU A 252 -2.05 -21.92 -1.97
N ASN A 253 -1.11 -21.23 -1.33
CA ASN A 253 0.31 -21.27 -1.73
C ASN A 253 1.14 -22.27 -0.91
N GLU A 254 0.51 -22.92 0.09
CA GLU A 254 1.11 -23.96 0.96
C GLU A 254 2.39 -23.47 1.68
N ASN A 255 2.46 -22.19 2.04
CA ASN A 255 3.63 -21.63 2.73
C ASN A 255 3.57 -21.80 4.26
N GLY A 256 2.41 -22.22 4.79
CA GLY A 256 2.15 -22.46 6.20
C GLY A 256 1.60 -21.23 6.94
N LEU A 257 1.31 -20.14 6.22
CA LEU A 257 0.57 -18.99 6.70
C LEU A 257 -0.74 -18.93 5.91
N PRO A 258 -1.92 -19.04 6.54
CA PRO A 258 -3.18 -18.94 5.83
C PRO A 258 -3.34 -17.64 5.05
N ASP A 259 -3.98 -17.69 3.86
CA ASP A 259 -4.22 -16.55 2.97
C ASP A 259 -4.84 -15.35 3.69
N PHE A 260 -5.65 -15.59 4.72
CA PHE A 260 -6.27 -14.55 5.54
C PHE A 260 -5.26 -13.65 6.24
N PHE A 261 -4.15 -14.20 6.72
CA PHE A 261 -3.09 -13.44 7.41
C PHE A 261 -2.13 -12.77 6.43
N GLU A 262 -2.12 -13.20 5.17
CA GLU A 262 -1.33 -12.55 4.11
C GLU A 262 -1.96 -11.25 3.62
N ASP A 263 -3.24 -11.01 3.93
CA ASP A 263 -3.96 -9.80 3.60
C ASP A 263 -3.92 -8.79 4.75
N PHE A 264 -3.11 -7.74 4.60
CA PHE A 264 -2.96 -6.67 5.58
C PHE A 264 -4.26 -5.95 5.95
N ASP A 265 -5.26 -5.93 5.06
CA ASP A 265 -6.57 -5.34 5.35
C ASP A 265 -7.29 -6.11 6.48
N ASN A 266 -6.87 -7.35 6.76
CA ASN A 266 -7.41 -8.16 7.83
C ASN A 266 -6.72 -7.91 9.19
N TRP A 267 -5.50 -7.36 9.21
CA TRP A 267 -4.72 -7.19 10.44
C TRP A 267 -5.41 -6.31 11.48
N SER A 268 -6.12 -5.27 11.03
CA SER A 268 -6.94 -4.43 11.92
C SER A 268 -8.07 -5.17 12.66
N LYS A 269 -8.33 -6.42 12.29
CA LYS A 269 -9.36 -7.29 12.86
C LYS A 269 -8.78 -8.30 13.85
N LEU A 270 -7.46 -8.51 13.81
CA LEU A 270 -6.73 -9.43 14.67
C LEU A 270 -6.42 -8.79 16.03
N ALA A 271 -6.18 -9.62 17.01
CA ALA A 271 -5.62 -9.17 18.27
C ALA A 271 -4.15 -8.73 18.05
N ASP A 272 -3.78 -7.66 18.72
CA ASP A 272 -2.45 -7.08 18.81
C ASP A 272 -2.33 -6.62 20.26
N THR A 273 -1.74 -7.47 21.09
CA THR A 273 -1.83 -7.35 22.55
C THR A 273 -0.91 -6.26 23.09
N ASP A 274 0.27 -6.10 22.54
CA ASP A 274 1.24 -5.08 22.97
C ASP A 274 1.15 -3.78 22.16
N GLY A 275 0.46 -3.83 20.98
CA GLY A 275 0.13 -2.63 20.18
C GLY A 275 1.27 -2.11 19.32
N ASP A 276 2.22 -2.96 18.93
CA ASP A 276 3.36 -2.57 18.08
C ASP A 276 3.01 -2.52 16.58
N GLY A 277 1.85 -3.09 16.20
CA GLY A 277 1.33 -3.17 14.83
C GLY A 277 1.48 -4.56 14.19
N LEU A 278 2.12 -5.50 14.86
CA LEU A 278 2.23 -6.90 14.45
C LEU A 278 1.18 -7.74 15.23
N PRO A 279 0.22 -8.38 14.58
CA PRO A 279 -0.79 -9.16 15.30
C PRO A 279 -0.23 -10.37 16.02
N ASP A 280 -0.78 -10.71 17.21
CA ASP A 280 -0.38 -11.84 18.06
C ASP A 280 -0.17 -13.14 17.26
N SER A 281 -1.08 -13.43 16.32
CA SER A 281 -1.00 -14.64 15.50
C SER A 281 0.17 -14.64 14.52
N ILE A 282 0.59 -13.46 14.04
CA ILE A 282 1.76 -13.31 13.17
C ILE A 282 3.04 -13.46 14.01
N GLU A 283 3.06 -12.90 15.21
CA GLU A 283 4.17 -13.05 16.15
C GLU A 283 4.38 -14.50 16.55
N GLU A 284 3.31 -15.24 16.89
CA GLU A 284 3.37 -16.68 17.11
C GLU A 284 3.95 -17.44 15.89
N TYR A 285 3.66 -16.99 14.66
CA TYR A 285 4.22 -17.58 13.44
C TYR A 285 5.71 -17.30 13.31
N LEU A 286 6.13 -16.09 13.58
CA LEU A 286 7.54 -15.66 13.52
C LEU A 286 8.34 -16.20 14.71
N GLY A 287 7.70 -16.33 15.88
CA GLY A 287 8.28 -16.79 17.13
C GLY A 287 8.64 -15.65 18.07
N SER A 288 8.16 -14.43 17.80
CA SER A 288 8.25 -13.29 18.71
C SER A 288 7.23 -13.41 19.86
N ASP A 289 7.26 -12.50 20.82
CA ASP A 289 6.45 -12.52 22.04
C ASP A 289 5.30 -11.51 21.95
N PRO A 290 4.03 -11.95 21.79
CA PRO A 290 2.86 -11.07 21.62
C PRO A 290 2.56 -10.12 22.78
N ASP A 291 3.23 -10.24 23.88
CA ASP A 291 3.12 -9.36 25.04
C ASP A 291 4.26 -8.33 25.13
N ASN A 292 5.20 -8.30 24.16
CA ASN A 292 6.41 -7.49 24.21
C ASN A 292 6.80 -6.90 22.85
N THR A 293 6.56 -5.63 22.64
CA THR A 293 6.79 -4.85 21.40
C THR A 293 8.21 -4.96 20.81
N ASP A 294 9.19 -5.45 21.54
CA ASP A 294 10.61 -5.60 21.18
C ASP A 294 11.09 -6.90 21.82
N THR A 295 10.90 -8.00 21.11
CA THR A 295 11.10 -9.36 21.67
C THR A 295 12.52 -9.64 22.08
N ASP A 296 13.53 -9.17 21.36
CA ASP A 296 14.95 -9.47 21.60
C ASP A 296 15.73 -8.35 22.29
N GLY A 297 15.13 -7.16 22.38
CA GLY A 297 15.62 -6.04 23.20
C GLY A 297 16.72 -5.22 22.54
N ASP A 298 16.74 -5.12 21.22
CA ASP A 298 17.74 -4.33 20.47
C ASP A 298 17.30 -2.87 20.23
N GLY A 299 16.02 -2.55 20.53
CA GLY A 299 15.42 -1.22 20.47
C GLY A 299 14.48 -1.00 19.28
N LEU A 300 14.47 -1.88 18.30
CA LEU A 300 13.48 -1.90 17.24
C LEU A 300 12.23 -2.64 17.75
N ASN A 301 11.06 -2.32 17.24
CA ASN A 301 9.89 -3.15 17.53
C ASN A 301 9.76 -4.26 16.48
N ASP A 302 9.08 -5.36 16.88
CA ASP A 302 8.97 -6.56 16.04
C ASP A 302 8.36 -6.25 14.67
N TYR A 303 7.38 -5.34 14.58
CA TYR A 303 6.80 -4.89 13.33
C TYR A 303 7.83 -4.20 12.43
N TYR A 304 8.63 -3.27 12.98
CA TYR A 304 9.62 -2.53 12.21
C TYR A 304 10.76 -3.44 11.73
N GLU A 305 11.14 -4.43 12.54
CA GLU A 305 12.11 -5.43 12.13
C GLU A 305 11.62 -6.24 10.93
N VAL A 306 10.35 -6.67 10.95
CA VAL A 306 9.77 -7.46 9.86
C VAL A 306 9.61 -6.64 8.57
N PHE A 307 9.22 -5.36 8.66
CA PHE A 307 8.81 -4.54 7.50
C PHE A 307 9.72 -3.36 7.18
N GLY A 308 10.46 -2.85 8.14
CA GLY A 308 11.40 -1.75 7.99
C GLY A 308 12.81 -2.25 7.69
N THR A 309 13.42 -2.96 8.62
CA THR A 309 14.81 -3.42 8.52
C THR A 309 14.98 -4.81 7.89
N TYR A 310 13.90 -5.63 7.83
CA TYR A 310 13.92 -7.01 7.36
C TYR A 310 14.85 -7.92 8.18
N THR A 311 14.91 -7.67 9.47
CA THR A 311 15.65 -8.43 10.47
C THR A 311 14.77 -9.51 11.13
N ASP A 312 15.33 -10.31 12.00
CA ASP A 312 14.63 -11.41 12.71
C ASP A 312 14.23 -10.92 14.11
N PRO A 313 12.95 -10.63 14.40
CA PRO A 313 12.50 -10.01 15.65
C PRO A 313 12.79 -10.84 16.90
N THR A 314 13.44 -11.98 16.76
CA THR A 314 13.86 -12.84 17.87
C THR A 314 15.38 -12.83 18.10
N LYS A 315 16.13 -11.96 17.39
CA LYS A 315 17.61 -11.91 17.45
C LYS A 315 18.16 -10.50 17.30
N ALA A 316 18.55 -9.92 18.35
CA ALA A 316 19.17 -8.57 18.40
C ALA A 316 20.37 -8.34 17.45
N ASP A 317 20.89 -9.36 16.80
CA ASP A 317 21.96 -9.35 15.78
C ASP A 317 21.63 -10.47 14.80
N SER A 318 20.82 -10.14 13.79
CA SER A 318 20.25 -11.10 12.84
C SER A 318 21.27 -11.75 11.93
N ASP A 319 22.32 -11.01 11.54
CA ASP A 319 23.36 -11.47 10.63
C ASP A 319 24.61 -12.01 11.33
N GLU A 320 24.66 -11.91 12.69
CA GLU A 320 25.73 -12.38 13.55
C GLU A 320 27.06 -11.64 13.31
N ASN A 321 27.02 -10.35 12.92
CA ASN A 321 28.21 -9.56 12.67
C ASN A 321 28.81 -8.93 13.94
N GLY A 322 28.07 -8.93 15.05
CA GLY A 322 28.46 -8.42 16.36
C GLY A 322 28.00 -7.00 16.65
N VAL A 323 27.13 -6.45 15.83
CA VAL A 323 26.39 -5.19 16.03
C VAL A 323 24.92 -5.56 16.11
N ASN A 324 24.16 -4.94 17.00
CA ASN A 324 22.70 -5.16 17.05
C ASN A 324 22.04 -4.51 15.85
N ASP A 325 20.93 -5.07 15.38
CA ASP A 325 20.19 -4.58 14.20
C ASP A 325 19.77 -3.12 14.36
N GLY A 326 19.38 -2.71 15.57
CA GLY A 326 19.06 -1.31 15.88
C GLY A 326 20.25 -0.35 15.87
N ASP A 327 21.48 -0.85 16.12
CA ASP A 327 22.72 -0.07 16.13
C ASP A 327 23.40 -0.02 14.74
N GLU A 328 22.89 -0.76 13.75
CA GLU A 328 23.39 -0.71 12.36
C GLU A 328 22.88 0.53 11.63
N ASP A 329 23.62 0.93 10.58
CA ASP A 329 23.32 2.02 9.65
C ASP A 329 23.37 1.41 8.24
N PHE A 330 22.18 1.12 7.65
CA PHE A 330 22.11 0.30 6.44
C PHE A 330 22.40 1.06 5.15
N ASP A 331 22.18 2.37 5.10
CA ASP A 331 22.43 3.22 3.93
C ASP A 331 23.64 4.14 4.07
N GLU A 332 24.31 4.07 5.23
CA GLU A 332 25.53 4.79 5.55
C GLU A 332 25.36 6.33 5.56
N ASP A 333 24.20 6.82 5.99
CA ASP A 333 23.91 8.26 6.04
C ASP A 333 24.26 8.92 7.37
N GLY A 334 24.47 8.12 8.42
CA GLY A 334 24.88 8.54 9.75
C GLY A 334 23.76 8.51 10.79
N LEU A 335 22.55 8.00 10.45
CA LEU A 335 21.55 7.53 11.41
C LEU A 335 21.66 6.01 11.55
N THR A 336 21.44 5.51 12.76
CA THR A 336 21.26 4.08 12.99
C THR A 336 19.83 3.68 12.66
N ASN A 337 19.56 2.40 12.38
CA ASN A 337 18.22 1.90 12.12
C ASN A 337 17.22 2.28 13.23
N LEU A 338 17.68 2.33 14.49
CA LEU A 338 16.88 2.81 15.62
C LEU A 338 16.62 4.32 15.55
N GLU A 339 17.61 5.12 15.16
CA GLU A 339 17.43 6.57 15.00
C GLU A 339 16.49 6.86 13.83
N GLU A 340 16.56 6.10 12.75
CA GLU A 340 15.62 6.19 11.64
C GLU A 340 14.19 5.79 12.05
N PHE A 341 14.03 4.69 12.79
CA PHE A 341 12.74 4.32 13.39
C PHE A 341 12.14 5.46 14.20
N LEU A 342 12.96 6.14 15.02
CA LEU A 342 12.51 7.25 15.86
C LEU A 342 12.18 8.53 15.07
N ASN A 343 12.81 8.73 13.89
CA ASN A 343 12.57 9.87 13.01
C ASN A 343 11.55 9.56 11.89
N ASN A 344 11.08 8.31 11.78
CA ASN A 344 10.21 7.80 10.72
C ASN A 344 10.82 7.88 9.31
N THR A 345 12.13 7.82 9.22
CA THR A 345 12.88 7.71 7.97
C THR A 345 13.03 6.25 7.53
N TYR A 346 13.66 6.00 6.40
CA TYR A 346 13.72 4.66 5.80
C TYR A 346 15.15 4.11 5.85
N PRO A 347 15.41 2.97 6.54
CA PRO A 347 16.75 2.44 6.80
C PRO A 347 17.57 2.01 5.56
N TYR A 348 17.07 2.20 4.38
CA TYR A 348 17.74 1.89 3.10
C TYR A 348 17.72 3.07 2.13
N ILE A 349 17.30 4.26 2.57
CA ILE A 349 17.18 5.45 1.74
C ILE A 349 17.77 6.63 2.48
N ASN A 350 18.99 6.98 2.15
CA ASN A 350 19.78 8.02 2.81
C ASN A 350 19.30 9.48 2.62
N ASP A 351 18.21 9.71 1.91
CA ASP A 351 17.60 11.00 1.60
C ASP A 351 16.12 10.72 1.33
N SER A 352 15.30 10.77 2.38
CA SER A 352 13.90 10.28 2.38
C SER A 352 12.95 11.14 1.57
N ASP A 353 13.18 12.48 1.51
CA ASP A 353 12.33 13.42 0.78
C ASP A 353 12.94 13.90 -0.55
N ASN A 354 14.18 13.47 -0.85
CA ASN A 354 14.93 13.75 -2.09
C ASN A 354 15.24 15.23 -2.33
N ASP A 355 15.55 15.97 -1.29
CA ASP A 355 15.93 17.39 -1.38
C ASP A 355 17.43 17.60 -1.66
N GLY A 356 18.26 16.58 -1.40
CA GLY A 356 19.71 16.56 -1.61
C GLY A 356 20.53 16.65 -0.33
N LEU A 357 19.89 16.66 0.85
CA LEU A 357 20.53 16.36 2.14
C LEU A 357 20.30 14.88 2.48
N SER A 358 21.12 14.31 3.31
CA SER A 358 20.83 13.01 3.88
C SER A 358 20.03 13.18 5.18
N ASP A 359 19.18 12.19 5.49
CA ASP A 359 18.39 12.18 6.73
C ASP A 359 19.30 12.38 7.95
N GLY A 360 20.51 11.77 7.95
CA GLY A 360 21.52 11.95 8.98
C GLY A 360 22.10 13.36 9.07
N ASP A 361 22.38 14.03 7.96
CA ASP A 361 22.83 15.43 7.96
C ASP A 361 21.71 16.36 8.46
N GLU A 362 20.46 16.09 8.09
CA GLU A 362 19.30 16.87 8.50
C GLU A 362 19.08 16.79 10.01
N VAL A 363 18.98 15.59 10.56
CA VAL A 363 18.74 15.38 12.00
C VAL A 363 19.92 15.87 12.85
N ASN A 364 21.16 15.53 12.46
CA ASN A 364 22.33 15.73 13.31
C ASN A 364 23.03 17.08 13.14
N LYS A 365 22.84 17.76 12.00
CA LYS A 365 23.65 18.94 11.66
C LYS A 365 22.82 20.19 11.37
N TYR A 366 21.75 20.07 10.60
CA TYR A 366 20.98 21.22 10.15
C TYR A 366 19.72 21.46 10.98
N GLY A 367 19.13 20.40 11.53
CA GLY A 367 17.92 20.44 12.33
C GLY A 367 16.66 20.64 11.48
N THR A 368 16.71 20.28 10.20
CA THR A 368 15.59 20.21 9.26
C THR A 368 14.77 18.93 9.47
N ASP A 369 13.62 18.83 8.83
CA ASP A 369 12.74 17.68 8.93
C ASP A 369 13.01 16.73 7.75
N PRO A 370 13.58 15.53 7.94
CA PRO A 370 14.01 14.63 6.87
C PRO A 370 12.89 14.05 6.02
N LEU A 371 11.65 14.44 6.28
CA LEU A 371 10.49 14.05 5.50
C LEU A 371 9.84 15.25 4.77
N VAL A 372 10.47 16.43 4.82
CA VAL A 372 9.92 17.68 4.27
C VAL A 372 11.00 18.46 3.55
N ALA A 373 11.13 18.30 2.27
CA ALA A 373 12.14 18.89 1.40
C ALA A 373 12.32 20.42 1.47
N ASP A 374 11.40 21.15 2.06
CA ASP A 374 11.39 22.61 2.25
C ASP A 374 10.82 22.87 3.66
N THR A 375 11.69 22.83 4.66
CA THR A 375 11.30 22.87 6.09
C THR A 375 10.65 24.18 6.49
N ASP A 376 11.09 25.34 5.96
CA ASP A 376 10.53 26.65 6.33
C ASP A 376 9.41 27.15 5.39
N GLY A 377 9.22 26.47 4.24
CA GLY A 377 8.11 26.70 3.32
C GLY A 377 8.28 27.94 2.43
N ASP A 378 9.51 28.36 2.11
CA ASP A 378 9.78 29.53 1.29
C ASP A 378 9.81 29.24 -0.21
N GLY A 379 10.00 27.97 -0.59
CA GLY A 379 10.03 27.45 -1.97
C GLY A 379 11.43 27.12 -2.51
N LEU A 380 12.46 27.10 -1.65
CA LEU A 380 13.72 26.38 -1.88
C LEU A 380 13.71 25.08 -1.08
N ASP A 381 14.31 24.04 -1.62
CA ASP A 381 14.56 22.81 -0.88
C ASP A 381 15.75 23.04 0.08
N ASP A 382 15.75 22.38 1.26
CA ASP A 382 16.75 22.57 2.31
C ASP A 382 18.18 22.31 1.79
N GLY A 383 18.37 21.28 0.94
CA GLY A 383 19.65 21.00 0.28
C GLY A 383 20.08 22.09 -0.70
N ASP A 384 19.16 22.76 -1.37
CA ASP A 384 19.46 23.92 -2.23
C ASP A 384 19.89 25.12 -1.40
N GLU A 385 19.26 25.36 -0.25
CA GLU A 385 19.62 26.42 0.68
C GLU A 385 21.03 26.26 1.23
N ILE A 386 21.39 25.06 1.67
CA ILE A 386 22.75 24.76 2.11
C ILE A 386 23.77 25.02 0.98
N THR A 387 23.42 24.67 -0.26
CA THR A 387 24.27 24.94 -1.43
C THR A 387 24.40 26.43 -1.73
N LEU A 388 23.35 27.21 -1.56
CA LEU A 388 23.31 28.65 -1.81
C LEU A 388 23.87 29.45 -0.63
N GLY A 389 23.88 28.88 0.57
CA GLY A 389 24.40 29.48 1.80
C GLY A 389 23.35 30.23 2.59
N THR A 390 22.07 29.94 2.36
CA THR A 390 20.93 30.37 3.16
C THR A 390 20.65 29.43 4.33
N ASN A 391 19.66 29.71 5.14
CA ASN A 391 19.33 28.95 6.33
C ASN A 391 17.98 28.24 6.17
N PRO A 392 17.92 26.91 6.03
CA PRO A 392 16.71 26.14 5.71
C PRO A 392 15.62 26.16 6.81
N LEU A 393 15.83 26.90 7.88
CA LEU A 393 14.86 27.08 8.97
C LEU A 393 14.28 28.50 8.99
N VAL A 394 14.62 29.38 8.04
CA VAL A 394 14.27 30.81 8.06
C VAL A 394 14.07 31.37 6.67
N GLN A 395 12.86 31.59 6.23
CA GLN A 395 12.42 32.02 4.91
C GLN A 395 13.12 33.26 4.31
N ASP A 396 13.78 34.09 5.10
CA ASP A 396 14.49 35.32 4.76
C ASP A 396 15.73 35.38 5.66
N THR A 397 16.81 34.76 5.20
CA THR A 397 18.02 34.52 5.98
C THR A 397 18.73 35.83 6.40
N ASP A 398 18.77 36.85 5.53
CA ASP A 398 19.45 38.12 5.82
C ASP A 398 18.52 39.21 6.39
N GLY A 399 17.20 38.99 6.36
CA GLY A 399 16.19 39.85 6.96
C GLY A 399 15.91 41.13 6.15
N ASP A 400 16.19 41.15 4.86
CA ASP A 400 16.03 42.32 4.02
C ASP A 400 14.57 42.51 3.49
N GLY A 401 13.73 41.47 3.62
CA GLY A 401 12.31 41.41 3.26
C GLY A 401 12.05 40.72 1.92
N ILE A 402 13.04 40.12 1.31
CA ILE A 402 12.95 39.21 0.18
C ILE A 402 13.16 37.81 0.73
N ILE A 403 12.33 36.85 0.41
CA ILE A 403 12.51 35.45 0.81
C ILE A 403 13.62 34.80 -0.04
N ASP A 404 14.35 33.84 0.52
CA ASP A 404 15.55 33.26 -0.06
C ASP A 404 15.29 32.67 -1.47
N SER A 405 14.11 32.07 -1.71
CA SER A 405 13.70 31.56 -3.03
C SER A 405 13.54 32.65 -4.10
N LYS A 406 13.47 33.92 -3.73
CA LYS A 406 13.35 35.09 -4.64
C LYS A 406 14.63 35.90 -4.73
N GLU A 407 15.61 35.57 -3.93
CA GLU A 407 16.93 36.16 -4.03
C GLU A 407 17.72 35.61 -5.21
N LYS A 408 18.67 36.40 -5.69
CA LYS A 408 19.56 36.01 -6.77
C LYS A 408 20.96 35.77 -6.24
N PHE A 409 21.50 34.59 -6.56
CA PHE A 409 22.82 34.15 -6.16
C PHE A 409 23.72 34.00 -7.38
N GLN A 410 25.01 34.40 -7.25
CA GLN A 410 25.99 34.19 -8.31
C GLN A 410 26.36 32.71 -8.38
N GLN A 411 26.04 32.06 -9.49
CA GLN A 411 26.19 30.62 -9.66
C GLN A 411 26.81 30.27 -11.02
N THR A 412 27.41 29.09 -11.10
CA THR A 412 28.03 28.55 -12.31
C THR A 412 27.53 27.14 -12.57
N TYR A 413 26.98 26.92 -13.77
CA TYR A 413 26.63 25.60 -14.28
C TYR A 413 27.65 25.15 -15.32
N THR A 414 28.14 23.90 -15.26
CA THR A 414 29.10 23.35 -16.23
C THR A 414 28.58 22.07 -16.85
N HIS A 415 28.37 22.11 -18.17
CA HIS A 415 28.04 20.94 -18.97
C HIS A 415 29.28 20.40 -19.67
N LYS A 416 29.62 19.12 -19.42
CA LYS A 416 30.70 18.42 -20.13
C LYS A 416 30.16 17.76 -21.39
N VAL A 417 30.74 18.11 -22.54
CA VAL A 417 30.34 17.55 -23.83
C VAL A 417 30.81 16.11 -23.94
N LYS A 418 29.86 15.20 -24.17
CA LYS A 418 30.13 13.74 -24.21
C LYS A 418 30.77 13.26 -25.52
N ASN A 419 30.62 14.04 -26.60
CA ASN A 419 31.18 13.69 -27.91
C ASN A 419 32.67 14.02 -27.94
N GLU A 420 33.49 12.99 -27.88
CA GLU A 420 34.96 13.13 -27.89
C GLU A 420 35.52 13.73 -29.19
N ASP A 421 34.78 13.73 -30.29
CA ASP A 421 35.18 14.34 -31.56
C ASP A 421 34.80 15.84 -31.67
N CYS A 422 33.97 16.34 -30.74
CA CYS A 422 33.58 17.73 -30.65
C CYS A 422 34.75 18.63 -30.27
N ALA A 423 34.92 19.77 -30.92
CA ALA A 423 35.93 20.78 -30.57
C ALA A 423 35.53 21.56 -29.30
N VAL A 424 34.22 21.71 -29.02
CA VAL A 424 33.72 22.22 -27.75
C VAL A 424 33.73 21.10 -26.74
N THR A 425 34.44 21.26 -25.63
CA THR A 425 34.61 20.24 -24.57
C THR A 425 33.72 20.50 -23.35
N GLU A 426 33.45 21.78 -23.07
CA GLU A 426 32.61 22.21 -21.96
C GLU A 426 31.80 23.45 -22.38
N VAL A 427 30.59 23.54 -21.85
CA VAL A 427 29.73 24.71 -21.88
C VAL A 427 29.50 25.16 -20.45
N ILE A 428 29.89 26.40 -20.16
CA ILE A 428 29.81 27.00 -18.81
C ILE A 428 28.81 28.16 -18.88
N VAL A 429 27.89 28.19 -17.93
CA VAL A 429 26.88 29.24 -17.75
C VAL A 429 27.12 29.90 -16.40
N ASP A 430 27.54 31.17 -16.43
CA ASP A 430 27.71 31.98 -15.22
C ASP A 430 26.63 33.04 -15.17
N MET A 431 25.83 33.07 -14.11
CA MET A 431 24.77 34.08 -13.95
C MET A 431 24.42 34.32 -12.47
N GLU A 432 23.87 35.50 -12.22
CA GLU A 432 23.18 35.80 -10.98
C GLU A 432 21.70 35.46 -11.16
N CYS A 433 21.23 34.40 -10.48
CA CYS A 433 19.89 33.83 -10.71
C CYS A 433 19.24 33.32 -9.43
N THR A 434 17.89 33.19 -9.51
CA THR A 434 17.09 32.57 -8.43
C THR A 434 17.19 31.05 -8.46
N GLY A 435 17.05 30.41 -7.30
CA GLY A 435 17.06 28.96 -7.15
C GLY A 435 18.43 28.32 -7.46
N ASN A 436 18.50 27.00 -7.47
CA ASN A 436 19.74 26.26 -7.74
C ASN A 436 19.94 26.07 -9.25
N ILE A 437 20.99 26.67 -9.82
CA ILE A 437 21.31 26.61 -11.26
C ILE A 437 21.46 25.16 -11.77
N ASN A 438 21.92 24.23 -10.94
CA ASN A 438 22.11 22.83 -11.34
C ASN A 438 20.79 22.06 -11.52
N LYS A 439 19.71 22.50 -10.86
CA LYS A 439 18.35 21.94 -11.02
C LYS A 439 17.54 22.68 -12.10
N THR A 440 17.81 23.97 -12.28
CA THR A 440 17.01 24.86 -13.11
C THR A 440 17.52 25.04 -14.53
N THR A 441 18.80 24.73 -14.79
CA THR A 441 19.46 24.99 -16.09
C THR A 441 19.85 23.68 -16.76
N SER A 442 19.60 23.60 -18.07
CA SER A 442 20.01 22.50 -18.93
C SER A 442 20.78 22.98 -20.15
N VAL A 443 21.71 22.16 -20.62
CA VAL A 443 22.46 22.33 -21.86
C VAL A 443 22.40 21.04 -22.64
N GLU A 444 21.86 21.10 -23.86
CA GLU A 444 21.71 19.93 -24.72
C GLU A 444 22.33 20.18 -26.11
N SER A 445 22.99 19.14 -26.66
CA SER A 445 23.44 19.17 -28.05
C SER A 445 22.25 19.03 -29.02
N VAL A 446 22.13 19.92 -29.97
CA VAL A 446 21.02 19.93 -30.97
C VAL A 446 21.47 19.51 -32.37
N MET A 447 22.54 18.74 -32.49
CA MET A 447 23.09 18.26 -33.77
C MET A 447 22.10 17.48 -34.66
N ASN A 448 21.07 16.89 -34.09
CA ASN A 448 20.09 16.07 -34.83
C ASN A 448 18.82 16.81 -35.22
N THR A 449 18.74 18.15 -35.05
CA THR A 449 17.59 18.93 -35.50
C THR A 449 17.83 19.41 -36.95
N ASP A 450 16.87 19.18 -37.84
CA ASP A 450 16.98 19.39 -39.31
C ASP A 450 17.38 20.81 -39.77
N ILE A 451 17.34 21.77 -38.87
CA ILE A 451 17.52 23.19 -39.19
C ILE A 451 18.98 23.65 -39.01
N LEU A 452 19.71 23.11 -38.06
CA LEU A 452 21.01 23.65 -37.63
C LEU A 452 22.25 22.96 -38.24
N CYS A 453 22.10 21.76 -38.79
CA CYS A 453 23.26 20.94 -39.18
C CYS A 453 23.68 21.07 -40.66
N THR A 454 22.86 21.63 -41.55
CA THR A 454 23.13 21.62 -42.99
C THR A 454 23.57 22.99 -43.58
N ASP A 455 23.30 24.10 -42.92
CA ASP A 455 23.46 25.43 -43.52
C ASP A 455 24.50 26.34 -42.83
N VAL A 456 25.10 25.90 -41.69
CA VAL A 456 26.11 26.70 -41.00
C VAL A 456 27.51 26.36 -41.52
N VAL A 457 28.06 27.26 -42.29
CA VAL A 457 29.43 27.11 -42.81
C VAL A 457 30.43 27.48 -41.70
N GLY A 458 31.44 26.66 -41.50
CA GLY A 458 32.48 26.91 -40.51
C GLY A 458 32.10 26.56 -39.07
N LEU A 459 31.08 25.71 -38.86
CA LEU A 459 30.67 25.25 -37.51
C LEU A 459 31.84 24.55 -36.78
N ILE A 460 32.11 25.01 -35.56
CA ILE A 460 33.12 24.48 -34.65
C ILE A 460 32.44 23.69 -33.52
N GLY A 461 32.55 22.38 -33.58
CA GLY A 461 31.88 21.50 -32.61
C GLY A 461 30.39 21.30 -32.89
N GLU A 462 29.57 21.38 -31.88
CA GLU A 462 28.14 21.17 -31.92
C GLU A 462 27.38 22.45 -31.54
N PRO A 463 26.17 22.66 -32.04
CA PRO A 463 25.26 23.66 -31.49
C PRO A 463 24.67 23.16 -30.18
N PHE A 464 24.45 24.08 -29.23
CA PHE A 464 23.87 23.76 -27.92
C PHE A 464 22.63 24.60 -27.68
N GLU A 465 21.57 23.96 -27.23
CA GLU A 465 20.38 24.58 -26.68
C GLU A 465 20.58 24.73 -25.18
N ILE A 466 20.36 25.94 -24.69
CA ILE A 466 20.49 26.28 -23.28
C ILE A 466 19.12 26.75 -22.81
N GLU A 467 18.62 26.16 -21.75
CA GLU A 467 17.34 26.52 -21.15
C GLU A 467 17.50 26.69 -19.63
N THR A 468 16.69 27.55 -19.03
CA THR A 468 16.58 27.69 -17.58
C THR A 468 15.18 28.10 -17.15
N THR A 469 14.80 27.66 -15.95
CA THR A 469 13.58 28.13 -15.27
C THR A 469 13.89 29.21 -14.23
N SER A 470 15.17 29.51 -13.95
CA SER A 470 15.60 30.58 -13.05
C SER A 470 15.37 31.97 -13.65
N GLU A 471 15.05 32.94 -12.79
CA GLU A 471 15.05 34.36 -13.17
C GLU A 471 16.47 34.91 -13.12
N PHE A 472 16.92 35.56 -14.21
CA PHE A 472 18.23 36.21 -14.31
C PHE A 472 18.16 37.48 -15.17
N ASP A 473 19.12 38.37 -15.01
CA ASP A 473 19.18 39.59 -15.83
C ASP A 473 20.17 39.41 -16.99
N THR A 474 21.35 38.91 -16.72
CA THR A 474 22.39 38.61 -17.68
C THR A 474 23.15 37.35 -17.32
N ALA A 475 23.60 36.60 -18.33
CA ALA A 475 24.43 35.43 -18.18
C ALA A 475 25.67 35.55 -19.08
N THR A 476 26.78 34.99 -18.63
CA THR A 476 27.97 34.74 -19.43
C THR A 476 28.01 33.31 -19.87
N LEU A 477 27.97 33.05 -21.17
CA LEU A 477 28.18 31.73 -21.76
C LEU A 477 29.65 31.61 -22.16
N THR A 478 30.32 30.53 -21.70
CA THR A 478 31.70 30.25 -22.04
C THR A 478 31.83 28.84 -22.59
N PHE A 479 32.38 28.71 -23.80
CA PHE A 479 32.66 27.42 -24.41
C PHE A 479 34.15 27.16 -24.39
N THR A 480 34.58 26.04 -23.84
CA THR A 480 35.99 25.60 -23.80
C THR A 480 36.30 24.84 -25.08
N ILE A 481 37.36 25.23 -25.75
CA ILE A 481 37.70 24.73 -27.09
C ILE A 481 38.97 23.87 -27.05
N ASP A 482 38.89 22.65 -27.54
CA ASP A 482 40.07 21.84 -27.84
C ASP A 482 40.73 22.28 -29.14
N LYS A 483 41.76 23.09 -29.04
CA LYS A 483 42.50 23.63 -30.19
C LYS A 483 43.04 22.56 -31.13
N SER A 484 43.28 21.34 -30.65
CA SER A 484 43.78 20.27 -31.50
C SER A 484 42.76 19.78 -32.54
N LYS A 485 41.47 20.11 -32.33
CA LYS A 485 40.34 19.73 -33.18
C LYS A 485 39.88 20.84 -34.13
N LEU A 486 40.50 22.01 -34.11
CA LEU A 486 40.15 23.13 -34.96
C LEU A 486 40.57 22.94 -36.44
N GLY A 487 41.46 21.99 -36.73
CA GLY A 487 41.97 21.74 -38.09
C GLY A 487 42.79 22.92 -38.63
N GLU A 488 42.29 23.57 -39.69
CA GLU A 488 42.93 24.74 -40.31
C GLU A 488 42.43 26.07 -39.74
N THR A 489 41.40 26.04 -38.85
CA THR A 489 40.82 27.24 -38.23
C THR A 489 41.75 27.83 -37.17
N GLU A 490 42.01 29.13 -37.27
CA GLU A 490 42.75 29.86 -36.24
C GLU A 490 41.82 30.23 -35.09
N PHE A 491 42.24 30.03 -33.84
CA PHE A 491 41.45 30.37 -32.64
C PHE A 491 40.98 31.82 -32.63
N ALA A 492 41.76 32.73 -33.20
CA ALA A 492 41.47 34.15 -33.27
C ALA A 492 40.28 34.49 -34.21
N ASN A 493 39.83 33.52 -35.04
CA ASN A 493 38.71 33.69 -35.94
C ASN A 493 37.40 33.16 -35.38
N LEU A 494 37.42 32.56 -34.19
CA LEU A 494 36.21 32.00 -33.58
C LEU A 494 35.20 33.07 -33.17
N MET A 495 33.93 32.83 -33.41
CA MET A 495 32.85 33.72 -33.01
C MET A 495 31.58 32.92 -32.64
N PHE A 496 30.75 33.52 -31.79
CA PHE A 496 29.44 32.99 -31.45
C PHE A 496 28.38 33.41 -32.45
N LEU A 497 27.50 32.46 -32.76
CA LEU A 497 26.20 32.74 -33.37
C LEU A 497 25.10 32.33 -32.41
N TRP A 498 24.01 33.09 -32.47
CA TRP A 498 22.74 32.76 -31.85
C TRP A 498 21.70 32.52 -32.95
N TYR A 499 20.90 31.46 -32.83
CA TYR A 499 19.79 31.20 -33.72
C TYR A 499 18.51 31.91 -33.22
N ASN A 500 18.05 32.92 -33.95
CA ASN A 500 16.80 33.62 -33.67
C ASN A 500 15.64 32.86 -34.32
N GLU A 501 14.86 32.18 -33.50
CA GLU A 501 13.74 31.36 -33.94
C GLU A 501 12.59 32.20 -34.55
N GLU A 502 12.40 33.43 -34.08
CA GLU A 502 11.34 34.32 -34.60
C GLU A 502 11.63 34.78 -36.03
N GLU A 503 12.88 35.08 -36.32
CA GLU A 503 13.32 35.53 -37.64
C GLU A 503 13.79 34.36 -38.53
N ASN A 504 13.99 33.18 -37.94
CA ASN A 504 14.55 31.98 -38.56
C ASN A 504 15.91 32.27 -39.21
N ASP A 505 16.78 32.99 -38.51
CA ASP A 505 18.07 33.47 -38.99
C ASP A 505 19.13 33.44 -37.88
N PHE A 506 20.41 33.48 -38.25
CA PHE A 506 21.53 33.51 -37.35
C PHE A 506 21.99 34.93 -37.07
N VAL A 507 22.23 35.23 -35.80
CA VAL A 507 22.73 36.54 -35.34
C VAL A 507 24.14 36.37 -34.80
N GLU A 508 25.07 37.18 -35.34
CA GLU A 508 26.44 37.28 -34.86
C GLU A 508 26.46 37.98 -33.49
N LEU A 509 27.21 37.44 -32.53
CA LEU A 509 27.32 38.02 -31.20
C LEU A 509 28.73 38.56 -30.93
N GLU A 510 28.82 39.64 -30.16
CA GLU A 510 30.09 40.19 -29.72
C GLU A 510 30.82 39.15 -28.83
N THR A 511 31.86 38.56 -29.40
CA THR A 511 32.56 37.41 -28.84
C THR A 511 33.89 37.82 -28.19
N THR A 512 34.09 37.36 -26.97
CA THR A 512 35.36 37.49 -26.24
C THR A 512 36.18 36.19 -26.37
N LEU A 513 37.42 36.32 -26.79
CA LEU A 513 38.36 35.21 -26.97
C LEU A 513 39.44 35.25 -25.89
N ASP A 514 39.62 34.14 -25.18
CA ASP A 514 40.76 33.93 -24.27
C ASP A 514 41.61 32.78 -24.80
N GLU A 515 42.70 33.14 -25.45
CA GLU A 515 43.58 32.18 -26.09
C GLU A 515 44.42 31.37 -25.06
N GLU A 516 44.68 31.95 -23.90
CA GLU A 516 45.44 31.29 -22.84
C GLU A 516 44.64 30.12 -22.21
N ASN A 517 43.35 30.38 -21.91
CA ASN A 517 42.45 29.40 -21.36
C ASN A 517 41.71 28.58 -22.42
N SER A 518 41.88 28.92 -23.70
CA SER A 518 41.17 28.26 -24.81
C SER A 518 39.67 28.40 -24.74
N THR A 519 39.14 29.53 -24.30
CA THR A 519 37.72 29.77 -24.13
C THR A 519 37.19 30.88 -25.08
N VAL A 520 35.94 30.70 -25.48
CA VAL A 520 35.15 31.65 -26.26
C VAL A 520 33.92 32.00 -25.44
N SER A 521 33.65 33.29 -25.21
CA SER A 521 32.53 33.70 -24.35
C SER A 521 31.74 34.85 -24.90
N ILE A 522 30.44 34.92 -24.46
CA ILE A 522 29.50 36.01 -24.73
C ILE A 522 28.75 36.37 -23.46
N THR A 523 28.14 37.58 -23.47
CA THR A 523 27.12 37.93 -22.48
C THR A 523 25.76 37.96 -23.18
N THR A 524 24.75 37.36 -22.58
CA THR A 524 23.39 37.28 -23.10
C THR A 524 22.37 37.65 -22.03
N THR A 525 21.16 38.04 -22.44
CA THR A 525 19.99 38.30 -21.58
C THR A 525 18.86 37.26 -21.76
N HIS A 526 19.11 36.27 -22.57
CA HIS A 526 18.14 35.18 -22.84
C HIS A 526 18.90 33.91 -23.21
N PHE A 527 18.26 32.79 -23.06
CA PHE A 527 18.79 31.50 -23.52
C PHE A 527 18.03 31.01 -24.77
N SER A 528 18.74 30.27 -25.59
CA SER A 528 18.30 29.70 -26.85
C SER A 528 19.36 28.75 -27.41
N LYS A 529 19.48 28.64 -28.74
CA LYS A 529 20.50 27.83 -29.43
C LYS A 529 21.73 28.66 -29.79
N TYR A 530 22.87 28.21 -29.29
CA TYR A 530 24.16 28.89 -29.50
C TYR A 530 25.16 27.95 -30.17
N MET A 531 26.05 28.50 -30.94
CA MET A 531 27.12 27.78 -31.61
C MET A 531 28.36 28.63 -31.80
N VAL A 532 29.51 27.99 -31.98
CA VAL A 532 30.77 28.63 -32.35
C VAL A 532 31.08 28.32 -33.81
N ILE A 533 31.49 29.32 -34.56
CA ILE A 533 31.90 29.17 -35.96
C ILE A 533 33.29 29.77 -36.20
N ASP A 534 33.92 29.41 -37.33
CA ASP A 534 35.04 30.08 -37.97
C ASP A 534 34.53 31.24 -38.84
N LYS A 535 34.97 32.43 -38.56
CA LYS A 535 34.48 33.70 -39.19
C LYS A 535 34.86 33.81 -40.65
#